data_0cca97dda32a15b98a30f3cf50f50787
#
_entry.id   0cca97dda32a15b98a30f3cf50f50787
#
_cell.length_a   1.000
_cell.length_b   1.000
_cell.length_c   1.000
_cell.angle_alpha   90.00
_cell.angle_beta   90.00
_cell.angle_gamma   90.00
#
_symmetry.space_group_name_H-M   'P 1'
#
loop_
_entity.id
_entity.type
_entity.pdbx_description
1 polymer ?
#
loop_
_entity_poly.entity_id
_entity_poly.type
_entity_poly.pdbx_seq_one_letter_code
_entity_poly.pdbx_strand_id
1 'polypeptide(L)'
;MPLSHIRVLDLTLARAGPTAVRQFADWGADVIRVEPPAAGGVVIDDRHGPDFQNLHRNKRAITLDLKSDAGHALFLDLVRDADVLIENMRSDVKHRLGIDYETLREINPRLVYGSLSGFGQDGPYGTRPGMDQEIGRAHV
;
A
#
# COMPACT_ATOMS: atom_id res chain seq x y z
N MET A 1 11.88 -1.78 19.95
CA MET A 1 12.09 -1.90 18.50
C MET A 1 12.28 -0.51 17.91
N PRO A 2 13.19 -0.31 16.95
CA PRO A 2 13.52 1.03 16.45
C PRO A 2 12.33 1.80 15.86
N LEU A 3 11.39 1.12 15.22
CA LEU A 3 10.25 1.75 14.57
C LEU A 3 8.91 1.57 15.33
N SER A 4 8.95 1.22 16.61
CA SER A 4 7.74 0.95 17.40
C SER A 4 6.80 2.16 17.59
N HIS A 5 7.27 3.34 17.25
CA HIS A 5 6.49 4.58 17.27
C HIS A 5 5.92 4.98 15.91
N ILE A 6 6.17 4.18 14.87
CA ILE A 6 5.75 4.46 13.49
C ILE A 6 4.54 3.61 13.13
N ARG A 7 3.50 4.24 12.60
CA ARG A 7 2.34 3.57 12.01
C ARG A 7 2.38 3.64 10.49
N VAL A 8 2.27 2.48 9.86
CA VAL A 8 2.35 2.32 8.40
C VAL A 8 1.02 1.79 7.85
N LEU A 9 0.47 2.44 6.85
CA LEU A 9 -0.64 1.92 6.06
C LEU A 9 -0.08 1.24 4.80
N ASP A 10 -0.40 -0.03 4.63
CA ASP A 10 0.07 -0.88 3.53
C ASP A 10 -1.06 -1.16 2.55
N LEU A 11 -1.02 -0.50 1.39
CA LEU A 11 -1.95 -0.72 0.28
C LEU A 11 -1.27 -1.47 -0.89
N THR A 12 -0.16 -2.13 -0.61
CA THR A 12 0.64 -2.78 -1.66
C THR A 12 0.14 -4.17 -2.01
N LEU A 13 0.34 -4.55 -3.26
CA LEU A 13 0.02 -5.86 -3.82
C LEU A 13 1.27 -6.52 -4.42
N ALA A 14 1.15 -7.80 -4.75
CA ALA A 14 2.20 -8.63 -5.34
C ALA A 14 3.43 -8.77 -4.42
N ARG A 15 4.63 -8.39 -4.85
CA ARG A 15 5.88 -8.73 -4.15
C ARG A 15 6.71 -7.52 -3.70
N ALA A 16 7.03 -6.60 -4.58
CA ALA A 16 7.97 -5.52 -4.29
C ALA A 16 7.49 -4.61 -3.14
N GLY A 17 6.25 -4.14 -3.22
CA GLY A 17 5.63 -3.33 -2.17
C GLY A 17 5.51 -4.07 -0.83
N PRO A 18 4.88 -5.26 -0.78
CA PRO A 18 4.79 -6.04 0.44
C PRO A 18 6.15 -6.36 1.07
N THR A 19 7.20 -6.61 0.26
CA THR A 19 8.57 -6.83 0.74
C THR A 19 9.14 -5.59 1.42
N ALA A 20 8.95 -4.42 0.82
CA ALA A 20 9.40 -3.16 1.40
C ALA A 20 8.69 -2.88 2.73
N VAL A 21 7.35 -3.01 2.75
CA VAL A 21 6.56 -2.76 3.97
C VAL A 21 6.86 -3.79 5.08
N ARG A 22 7.18 -5.03 4.71
CA ARG A 22 7.61 -6.04 5.68
C ARG A 22 8.82 -5.58 6.50
N GLN A 23 9.75 -4.85 5.90
CA GLN A 23 10.92 -4.33 6.64
C GLN A 23 10.49 -3.42 7.79
N PHE A 24 9.51 -2.55 7.58
CA PHE A 24 8.96 -1.73 8.66
C PHE A 24 8.38 -2.59 9.79
N ALA A 25 7.61 -3.63 9.45
CA ALA A 25 7.02 -4.54 10.42
C ALA A 25 8.10 -5.33 11.20
N ASP A 26 9.12 -5.83 10.52
CA ASP A 26 10.23 -6.56 11.14
C ASP A 26 11.04 -5.67 12.09
N TRP A 27 11.06 -4.35 11.87
CA TRP A 27 11.72 -3.38 12.75
C TRP A 27 10.77 -2.80 13.81
N GLY A 28 9.56 -3.32 13.90
CA GLY A 28 8.61 -3.07 14.98
C GLY A 28 7.58 -1.99 14.72
N ALA A 29 7.45 -1.48 13.49
CA ALA A 29 6.37 -0.56 13.15
C ALA A 29 5.00 -1.23 13.28
N ASP A 30 3.98 -0.44 13.65
CA ASP A 30 2.58 -0.86 13.63
C ASP A 30 2.06 -0.80 12.18
N VAL A 31 2.14 -1.93 11.47
CA VAL A 31 1.73 -2.01 10.07
C VAL A 31 0.29 -2.50 9.97
N ILE A 32 -0.56 -1.71 9.30
CA ILE A 32 -1.94 -2.05 8.99
C ILE A 32 -2.07 -2.22 7.47
N ARG A 33 -2.25 -3.46 7.03
CA ARG A 33 -2.56 -3.78 5.63
C ARG A 33 -4.04 -3.51 5.36
N VAL A 34 -4.33 -2.67 4.37
CA VAL A 34 -5.69 -2.38 3.91
C VAL A 34 -5.98 -3.24 2.69
N GLU A 35 -6.94 -4.14 2.81
CA GLU A 35 -7.30 -5.10 1.78
C GLU A 35 -8.67 -4.78 1.19
N PRO A 36 -8.87 -4.94 -0.13
CA PRO A 36 -10.21 -4.87 -0.69
C PRO A 36 -11.06 -6.07 -0.22
N PRO A 37 -12.38 -5.93 -0.15
CA PRO A 37 -13.26 -7.08 0.05
C PRO A 37 -13.04 -8.13 -1.04
N ALA A 38 -13.13 -9.40 -0.68
CA ALA A 38 -13.07 -10.49 -1.64
C ALA A 38 -14.30 -10.41 -2.56
N ALA A 39 -14.16 -9.75 -3.69
CA ALA A 39 -15.23 -9.68 -4.69
C ALA A 39 -15.23 -10.98 -5.53
N GLY A 40 -16.35 -11.69 -5.50
CA GLY A 40 -16.59 -12.81 -6.41
C GLY A 40 -15.73 -14.07 -6.18
N GLY A 41 -15.22 -14.27 -4.97
CA GLY A 41 -14.45 -15.49 -4.63
C GLY A 41 -13.04 -15.54 -5.21
N VAL A 42 -12.55 -14.45 -5.76
CA VAL A 42 -11.16 -14.35 -6.20
C VAL A 42 -10.27 -14.19 -4.98
N VAL A 43 -9.60 -15.26 -4.58
CA VAL A 43 -8.51 -15.21 -3.58
C VAL A 43 -7.33 -14.56 -4.28
N ILE A 44 -7.08 -13.28 -3.99
CA ILE A 44 -5.95 -12.53 -4.55
C ILE A 44 -4.62 -13.09 -4.02
N ASP A 45 -4.63 -13.61 -2.79
CA ASP A 45 -3.47 -14.20 -2.13
C ASP A 45 -3.86 -15.47 -1.39
N ASP A 46 -3.09 -16.53 -1.57
CA ASP A 46 -3.20 -17.73 -0.72
C ASP A 46 -2.66 -17.43 0.69
N ARG A 47 -3.56 -17.09 1.62
CA ARG A 47 -3.20 -16.72 3.01
C ARG A 47 -2.42 -17.81 3.75
N HIS A 48 -2.52 -19.06 3.30
CA HIS A 48 -1.81 -20.20 3.87
C HIS A 48 -0.52 -20.54 3.10
N GLY A 49 -0.32 -19.90 1.95
CA GLY A 49 0.87 -20.10 1.14
C GLY A 49 2.12 -19.47 1.77
N PRO A 50 3.31 -20.03 1.49
CA PRO A 50 4.56 -19.57 2.07
C PRO A 50 4.90 -18.15 1.68
N ASP A 51 4.54 -17.72 0.47
CA ASP A 51 4.77 -16.36 -0.01
C ASP A 51 3.98 -15.35 0.82
N PHE A 52 2.68 -15.61 1.04
CA PHE A 52 1.85 -14.73 1.86
C PHE A 52 2.39 -14.62 3.29
N GLN A 53 2.73 -15.74 3.91
CA GLN A 53 3.26 -15.78 5.27
C GLN A 53 4.59 -15.02 5.37
N ASN A 54 5.44 -15.12 4.37
CA ASN A 54 6.70 -14.39 4.33
C ASN A 54 6.51 -12.89 4.12
N LEU A 55 5.64 -12.49 3.17
CA LEU A 55 5.46 -11.09 2.78
C LEU A 55 4.65 -10.28 3.79
N HIS A 56 3.77 -10.94 4.55
CA HIS A 56 2.82 -10.25 5.42
C HIS A 56 2.99 -10.56 6.91
N ARG A 57 4.10 -11.22 7.30
CA ARG A 57 4.39 -11.44 8.72
C ARG A 57 4.47 -10.13 9.49
N ASN A 58 4.05 -10.18 10.76
CA ASN A 58 4.04 -9.04 11.68
C ASN A 58 3.14 -7.85 11.26
N LYS A 59 2.30 -8.04 10.23
CA LYS A 59 1.32 -7.03 9.80
C LYS A 59 -0.06 -7.38 10.36
N ARG A 60 -0.81 -6.38 10.78
CA ARG A 60 -2.26 -6.48 10.99
C ARG A 60 -2.97 -6.23 9.67
N ALA A 61 -4.22 -6.64 9.53
CA ALA A 61 -5.01 -6.40 8.33
C ALA A 61 -6.41 -5.91 8.66
N ILE A 62 -6.94 -5.07 7.78
CA ILE A 62 -8.35 -4.64 7.79
C ILE A 62 -8.88 -4.72 6.36
N THR A 63 -10.11 -5.16 6.20
CA THR A 63 -10.79 -5.17 4.91
C THR A 63 -11.65 -3.92 4.78
N LEU A 64 -11.35 -3.09 3.77
CA LEU A 64 -12.11 -1.88 3.47
C LEU A 64 -12.44 -1.81 1.98
N ASP A 65 -13.68 -1.52 1.66
CA ASP A 65 -14.07 -1.15 0.30
C ASP A 65 -13.85 0.35 0.09
N LEU A 66 -12.70 0.70 -0.46
CA LEU A 66 -12.33 2.10 -0.74
C LEU A 66 -13.20 2.77 -1.83
N LYS A 67 -14.07 2.01 -2.50
CA LYS A 67 -15.05 2.54 -3.45
C LYS A 67 -16.35 2.96 -2.78
N SER A 68 -16.61 2.48 -1.57
CA SER A 68 -17.77 2.89 -0.78
C SER A 68 -17.44 4.12 0.06
N ASP A 69 -18.43 5.00 0.25
CA ASP A 69 -18.27 6.21 1.07
C ASP A 69 -17.84 5.87 2.50
N ALA A 70 -18.42 4.83 3.08
CA ALA A 70 -18.12 4.40 4.45
C ALA A 70 -16.68 3.84 4.55
N GLY A 71 -16.27 2.99 3.61
CA GLY A 71 -14.92 2.43 3.61
C GLY A 71 -13.86 3.50 3.35
N HIS A 72 -14.13 4.43 2.45
CA HIS A 72 -13.26 5.56 2.19
C HIS A 72 -13.13 6.48 3.40
N ALA A 73 -14.24 6.82 4.08
CA ALA A 73 -14.22 7.63 5.30
C ALA A 73 -13.37 6.99 6.41
N LEU A 74 -13.55 5.69 6.65
CA LEU A 74 -12.72 4.95 7.62
C LEU A 74 -11.24 4.93 7.24
N PHE A 75 -10.94 4.82 5.96
CA PHE A 75 -9.56 4.91 5.47
C PHE A 75 -8.95 6.28 5.77
N LEU A 76 -9.68 7.37 5.52
CA LEU A 76 -9.21 8.71 5.83
C LEU A 76 -8.98 8.93 7.33
N ASP A 77 -9.78 8.29 8.20
CA ASP A 77 -9.53 8.30 9.64
C ASP A 77 -8.22 7.60 10.00
N LEU A 78 -7.91 6.47 9.35
CA LEU A 78 -6.61 5.81 9.54
C LEU A 78 -5.44 6.68 9.07
N VAL A 79 -5.62 7.43 7.96
CA VAL A 79 -4.60 8.33 7.41
C VAL A 79 -4.25 9.46 8.37
N ARG A 80 -5.21 9.99 9.13
CA ARG A 80 -4.95 11.06 10.11
C ARG A 80 -3.90 10.70 11.15
N ASP A 81 -3.87 9.42 11.54
CA ASP A 81 -2.99 8.89 12.58
C ASP A 81 -1.78 8.12 12.02
N ALA A 82 -1.64 8.04 10.70
CA ALA A 82 -0.54 7.34 10.06
C ALA A 82 0.70 8.23 9.91
N ASP A 83 1.89 7.63 10.03
CA ASP A 83 3.14 8.28 9.72
C ASP A 83 3.58 8.01 8.28
N VAL A 84 3.30 6.79 7.79
CA VAL A 84 3.71 6.34 6.46
C VAL A 84 2.54 5.65 5.76
N LEU A 85 2.39 5.90 4.46
CA LEU A 85 1.53 5.14 3.57
C LEU A 85 2.35 4.65 2.38
N ILE A 86 2.21 3.38 2.03
CA ILE A 86 2.90 2.80 0.88
C ILE A 86 1.87 2.10 -0.02
N GLU A 87 1.93 2.43 -1.31
CA GLU A 87 1.07 1.85 -2.34
C GLU A 87 1.87 1.53 -3.62
N ASN A 88 1.35 0.62 -4.44
CA ASN A 88 1.90 0.32 -5.76
C ASN A 88 0.81 0.22 -6.82
N MET A 89 -0.17 1.09 -6.71
CA MET A 89 -1.27 1.20 -7.65
C MET A 89 -0.88 2.01 -8.88
N ARG A 90 -1.58 1.79 -9.99
CA ARG A 90 -1.44 2.68 -11.15
C ARG A 90 -1.96 4.08 -10.80
N SER A 91 -1.38 5.09 -11.43
CA SER A 91 -1.71 6.48 -11.18
C SER A 91 -3.21 6.78 -11.29
N ASP A 92 -3.88 6.26 -12.35
CA ASP A 92 -5.32 6.45 -12.56
C ASP A 92 -6.18 5.86 -11.45
N VAL A 93 -5.77 4.74 -10.86
CA VAL A 93 -6.52 4.06 -9.80
C VAL A 93 -6.52 4.86 -8.51
N LYS A 94 -5.36 5.31 -8.06
CA LYS A 94 -5.26 6.06 -6.80
C LYS A 94 -5.97 7.41 -6.85
N HIS A 95 -5.90 8.12 -7.98
CA HIS A 95 -6.65 9.37 -8.17
C HIS A 95 -8.16 9.13 -8.15
N ARG A 96 -8.65 8.10 -8.83
CA ARG A 96 -10.07 7.75 -8.84
C ARG A 96 -10.58 7.35 -7.45
N LEU A 97 -9.74 6.75 -6.63
CA LEU A 97 -10.08 6.37 -5.26
C LEU A 97 -9.91 7.52 -4.25
N GLY A 98 -9.35 8.67 -4.65
CA GLY A 98 -9.08 9.78 -3.74
C GLY A 98 -8.05 9.44 -2.66
N ILE A 99 -7.07 8.61 -2.99
CA ILE A 99 -5.99 8.18 -2.08
C ILE A 99 -4.60 8.55 -2.59
N ASP A 100 -4.54 9.45 -3.57
CA ASP A 100 -3.30 10.04 -4.07
C ASP A 100 -2.67 10.98 -3.03
N TYR A 101 -1.38 11.27 -3.23
CA TYR A 101 -0.62 12.10 -2.29
C TYR A 101 -1.23 13.49 -2.09
N GLU A 102 -1.67 14.14 -3.16
CA GLU A 102 -2.21 15.50 -3.09
C GLU A 102 -3.46 15.57 -2.22
N THR A 103 -4.33 14.57 -2.36
CA THR A 103 -5.54 14.44 -1.53
C THR A 103 -5.19 14.14 -0.07
N LEU A 104 -4.29 13.18 0.17
CA LEU A 104 -4.01 12.73 1.54
C LEU A 104 -3.16 13.73 2.35
N ARG A 105 -2.30 14.53 1.70
CA ARG A 105 -1.54 15.57 2.38
C ARG A 105 -2.41 16.69 2.97
N GLU A 106 -3.58 16.93 2.40
CA GLU A 106 -4.55 17.90 2.95
C GLU A 106 -5.12 17.41 4.28
N ILE A 107 -5.19 16.08 4.47
CA ILE A 107 -5.72 15.44 5.68
C ILE A 107 -4.61 15.27 6.73
N ASN A 108 -3.43 14.84 6.30
CA ASN A 108 -2.27 14.65 7.15
C ASN A 108 -1.00 15.20 6.47
N PRO A 109 -0.64 16.47 6.73
CA PRO A 109 0.55 17.09 6.11
C PRO A 109 1.89 16.45 6.49
N ARG A 110 1.90 15.63 7.55
CA ARG A 110 3.11 14.92 8.00
C ARG A 110 3.27 13.54 7.38
N LEU A 111 2.29 13.09 6.61
CA LEU A 111 2.30 11.76 6.01
C LEU A 111 3.47 11.60 5.04
N VAL A 112 4.29 10.60 5.27
CA VAL A 112 5.29 10.15 4.29
C VAL A 112 4.61 9.18 3.32
N TYR A 113 4.50 9.59 2.06
CA TYR A 113 3.80 8.83 1.04
C TYR A 113 4.79 8.14 0.09
N GLY A 114 4.84 6.81 0.12
CA GLY A 114 5.66 5.99 -0.76
C GLY A 114 4.83 5.40 -1.90
N SER A 115 5.15 5.78 -3.14
CA SER A 115 4.50 5.25 -4.33
C SER A 115 5.50 4.44 -5.16
N LEU A 116 5.23 3.14 -5.34
CA LEU A 116 6.06 2.25 -6.15
C LEU A 116 5.42 2.07 -7.52
N SER A 117 6.21 2.25 -8.57
CA SER A 117 5.76 2.02 -9.95
C SER A 117 6.92 1.49 -10.79
N GLY A 118 6.61 0.81 -11.89
CA GLY A 118 7.63 0.29 -12.79
C GLY A 118 8.29 1.38 -13.64
N PHE A 119 7.56 2.47 -13.94
CA PHE A 119 7.98 3.47 -14.92
C PHE A 119 7.83 4.92 -14.45
N GLY A 120 7.61 5.14 -13.16
CA GLY A 120 7.29 6.46 -12.60
C GLY A 120 5.80 6.80 -12.71
N GLN A 121 5.45 8.00 -12.25
CA GLN A 121 4.07 8.49 -12.28
C GLN A 121 3.79 9.36 -13.51
N ASP A 122 4.84 9.92 -14.11
CA ASP A 122 4.80 10.83 -15.24
C ASP A 122 5.50 10.21 -16.46
N GLY A 123 5.31 10.85 -17.61
CA GLY A 123 5.96 10.45 -18.84
C GLY A 123 5.19 9.41 -19.66
N PRO A 124 5.74 8.98 -20.81
CA PRO A 124 5.01 8.19 -21.81
C PRO A 124 4.63 6.79 -21.34
N TYR A 125 5.29 6.25 -20.33
CA TYR A 125 5.02 4.92 -19.77
C TYR A 125 4.35 4.96 -18.38
N GLY A 126 4.06 6.12 -17.82
CA GLY A 126 3.52 6.27 -16.47
C GLY A 126 2.21 5.52 -16.21
N THR A 127 1.40 5.28 -17.26
CA THR A 127 0.14 4.52 -17.17
C THR A 127 0.30 3.01 -17.37
N ARG A 128 1.50 2.53 -17.74
CA ARG A 128 1.73 1.10 -17.95
C ARG A 128 1.83 0.37 -16.61
N PRO A 129 1.27 -0.85 -16.53
CA PRO A 129 1.51 -1.71 -15.38
C PRO A 129 2.99 -2.12 -15.34
N GLY A 130 3.63 -1.98 -14.19
CA GLY A 130 4.97 -2.51 -13.95
C GLY A 130 4.89 -3.93 -13.41
N MET A 131 5.78 -4.80 -13.89
CA MET A 131 6.02 -6.12 -13.32
C MET A 131 7.21 -6.07 -12.36
N ASP A 132 7.35 -7.06 -11.48
CA ASP A 132 8.46 -7.11 -10.52
C ASP A 132 9.85 -7.03 -11.18
N GLN A 133 9.97 -7.53 -12.39
CA GLN A 133 11.22 -7.48 -13.16
C GLN A 133 11.60 -6.06 -13.63
N GLU A 134 10.61 -5.23 -13.98
CA GLU A 134 10.85 -3.84 -14.35
C GLU A 134 11.23 -3.00 -13.13
N ILE A 135 10.58 -3.23 -11.99
CA ILE A 135 10.92 -2.56 -10.74
C ILE A 135 12.37 -2.85 -10.33
N GLY A 136 12.83 -4.09 -10.51
CA GLY A 136 14.21 -4.46 -10.22
C GLY A 136 15.25 -3.83 -11.16
N ARG A 137 14.86 -3.36 -12.36
CA ARG A 137 15.74 -2.68 -13.32
C ARG A 137 15.88 -1.18 -13.09
N ALA A 138 15.02 -0.58 -12.32
CA ALA A 138 15.06 0.85 -12.02
C ALA A 138 16.27 1.27 -11.14
N HIS A 139 17.07 0.33 -10.72
CA HIS A 139 18.23 0.53 -9.83
C HIS A 139 19.59 0.29 -10.49
N VAL A 140 19.65 0.26 -11.83
CA VAL A 140 20.92 0.10 -12.57
C VAL A 140 21.27 1.38 -13.30
#